data_dd31d7349b0e11656383e4f33b332aa5
#
_entry.id   dd31d7349b0e11656383e4f33b332aa5
#
_cell.length_a   1.000
_cell.length_b   1.000
_cell.length_c   1.000
_cell.angle_alpha   90.00
_cell.angle_beta   90.00
_cell.angle_gamma   90.00
#
_symmetry.space_group_name_H-M   'P 1'
#
loop_
_entity.id
_entity.type
_entity.pdbx_description
1 polymer ?
#
loop_
_entity_poly.entity_id
_entity_poly.type
_entity_poly.pdbx_seq_one_letter_code
_entity_poly.pdbx_strand_id
1 'polypeptide(L)'
;MTALGSGGTPCGCGCGSAPDLPDDPPYGGGPCGPGPCGGEELPVNPFLALRVAFGMLLGEDDFRVLMGNPRGKLMLHNAWPHGSGVIWGLGVARDGDELRVLPGLAVDGLGRELTLEAAWCVSLTAWAREWIEAHPPQQGPQAPAGRTPAADGTEPDPPRRHTVEAWILAESATCPDRPVPALADPCDVTRRHDDFSRIVETARITVRATAPAPWRPYHRVRVLLGLDEAAPGDTAGQEALREAAEVARVPAHRRAPALLAAFRRLAAADATALAPERAEGDMCPPWAPVTEDHAPVALARLTVEVTEYDRCVRIEEVRADPSVRTAVLPATTVQELVCALAPGIIGAAAEADAGGPRLIRDSLAWSREHTVLSFEVTAPLAAGSAEPEGIEITSLSGSGRGWATDEVAGIRVSADGLRVKVDLDQRPAYETVRVRVRGTGPKPLYGRHPHAPFAGLEGGPPGTADEGNDAVVTVHLPRQAAPGGPRNDAQ
;
A
#
# COMPACT_ATOMS: atom_id res chain seq x y z
N MET A 1 -6.60 -17.73 31.33
CA MET A 1 -5.88 -18.74 30.54
C MET A 1 -6.85 -19.89 30.31
N THR A 2 -7.55 -19.88 29.19
CA THR A 2 -8.40 -20.99 28.75
C THR A 2 -8.22 -21.07 27.24
N ALA A 3 -7.60 -22.15 26.80
CA ALA A 3 -7.32 -22.42 25.40
C ALA A 3 -8.63 -22.68 24.66
N LEU A 4 -8.92 -21.89 23.64
CA LEU A 4 -9.98 -22.17 22.66
C LEU A 4 -9.41 -23.14 21.64
N GLY A 5 -9.98 -24.34 21.60
CA GLY A 5 -9.65 -25.40 20.68
C GLY A 5 -9.98 -25.00 19.24
N SER A 6 -8.99 -25.11 18.37
CA SER A 6 -9.11 -24.94 16.94
C SER A 6 -9.80 -26.17 16.33
N GLY A 7 -11.11 -26.10 16.15
CA GLY A 7 -11.87 -27.01 15.31
C GLY A 7 -11.96 -26.45 13.89
N GLY A 8 -10.86 -26.43 13.16
CA GLY A 8 -10.87 -26.15 11.73
C GLY A 8 -11.21 -27.44 10.98
N THR A 9 -12.32 -27.44 10.25
CA THR A 9 -12.59 -28.46 9.24
C THR A 9 -11.54 -28.29 8.14
N PRO A 10 -10.76 -29.31 7.79
CA PRO A 10 -9.78 -29.20 6.72
C PRO A 10 -10.50 -29.04 5.37
N CYS A 11 -10.16 -28.00 4.61
CA CYS A 11 -10.50 -27.91 3.21
C CYS A 11 -9.76 -29.05 2.47
N GLY A 12 -10.39 -30.19 2.33
CA GLY A 12 -9.82 -31.34 1.65
C GLY A 12 -10.28 -31.38 0.21
N CYS A 13 -9.42 -30.97 -0.72
CA CYS A 13 -9.58 -31.28 -2.14
C CYS A 13 -8.71 -32.49 -2.50
N GLY A 14 -9.26 -33.68 -2.35
CA GLY A 14 -8.73 -34.88 -3.00
C GLY A 14 -9.17 -34.92 -4.46
N CYS A 15 -8.30 -35.27 -5.41
CA CYS A 15 -8.68 -35.73 -6.73
C CYS A 15 -9.47 -37.05 -6.60
N GLY A 16 -10.73 -36.94 -6.28
CA GLY A 16 -11.68 -38.06 -6.14
C GLY A 16 -13.04 -37.60 -6.60
N SER A 17 -13.72 -38.44 -7.34
CA SER A 17 -15.08 -38.26 -7.87
C SER A 17 -15.97 -37.53 -6.86
N ALA A 18 -16.67 -36.52 -7.38
CA ALA A 18 -17.63 -35.74 -6.60
C ALA A 18 -18.54 -36.64 -5.78
N PRO A 19 -18.64 -36.47 -4.47
CA PRO A 19 -19.69 -37.13 -3.71
C PRO A 19 -21.05 -36.51 -4.07
N ASP A 20 -22.05 -37.36 -4.22
CA ASP A 20 -23.42 -36.94 -4.35
C ASP A 20 -23.79 -36.02 -3.18
N LEU A 21 -24.12 -34.77 -3.50
CA LEU A 21 -24.55 -33.79 -2.53
C LEU A 21 -25.99 -34.15 -2.05
N PRO A 22 -26.26 -34.12 -0.75
CA PRO A 22 -27.62 -34.24 -0.26
C PRO A 22 -28.49 -33.05 -0.67
N ASP A 23 -29.71 -33.29 -1.01
CA ASP A 23 -30.72 -32.33 -1.55
C ASP A 23 -31.17 -31.21 -0.59
N ASP A 24 -30.57 -31.06 0.59
CA ASP A 24 -30.90 -29.97 1.50
C ASP A 24 -29.61 -29.43 2.19
N PRO A 25 -29.24 -28.15 2.02
CA PRO A 25 -28.17 -27.55 2.80
C PRO A 25 -28.66 -27.35 4.24
N PRO A 26 -27.88 -27.81 5.26
CA PRO A 26 -28.19 -27.48 6.64
C PRO A 26 -28.02 -25.97 6.85
N TYR A 27 -29.01 -25.33 7.46
CA TYR A 27 -28.95 -23.99 7.99
C TYR A 27 -27.69 -23.82 8.85
N GLY A 28 -26.72 -23.10 8.36
CA GLY A 28 -25.50 -22.81 9.13
C GLY A 28 -24.33 -22.35 8.29
N GLY A 29 -24.27 -21.07 7.98
CA GLY A 29 -23.05 -20.32 7.87
C GLY A 29 -22.12 -20.61 6.70
N GLY A 30 -22.43 -20.07 5.58
CA GLY A 30 -21.52 -19.72 4.51
C GLY A 30 -22.25 -18.77 3.59
N PRO A 31 -21.63 -17.66 3.17
CA PRO A 31 -22.28 -16.83 2.20
C PRO A 31 -22.48 -17.65 0.93
N CYS A 32 -23.73 -17.83 0.54
CA CYS A 32 -24.17 -18.38 -0.73
C CYS A 32 -23.36 -19.61 -1.21
N GLY A 33 -23.91 -20.80 -1.10
CA GLY A 33 -23.38 -21.99 -1.77
C GLY A 33 -23.09 -21.72 -3.25
N PRO A 34 -22.49 -22.69 -4.02
CA PRO A 34 -22.04 -22.50 -5.40
C PRO A 34 -23.16 -22.30 -6.43
N GLY A 35 -24.25 -21.68 -6.02
CA GLY A 35 -25.32 -21.21 -6.91
C GLY A 35 -24.93 -19.85 -7.50
N PRO A 36 -25.42 -19.51 -8.71
CA PRO A 36 -25.19 -18.19 -9.26
C PRO A 36 -25.79 -17.15 -8.30
N CYS A 37 -24.91 -16.38 -7.64
CA CYS A 37 -25.31 -15.13 -7.00
C CYS A 37 -25.69 -14.14 -8.10
N GLY A 38 -26.83 -14.34 -8.71
CA GLY A 38 -27.51 -13.48 -9.66
C GLY A 38 -28.79 -13.05 -9.02
N GLY A 39 -28.68 -12.44 -7.84
CA GLY A 39 -29.82 -11.85 -7.14
C GLY A 39 -30.35 -10.65 -7.92
N GLU A 40 -31.63 -10.36 -7.72
CA GLU A 40 -32.27 -9.16 -8.22
C GLU A 40 -31.40 -7.93 -7.84
N GLU A 41 -31.13 -7.09 -8.86
CA GLU A 41 -30.31 -5.89 -8.68
C GLU A 41 -31.03 -4.95 -7.69
N LEU A 42 -30.33 -4.56 -6.63
CA LEU A 42 -30.86 -3.63 -5.65
C LEU A 42 -31.12 -2.28 -6.31
N PRO A 43 -32.30 -1.67 -6.09
CA PRO A 43 -32.59 -0.39 -6.67
C PRO A 43 -31.62 0.67 -6.17
N VAL A 44 -31.05 1.48 -7.09
CA VAL A 44 -30.10 2.52 -6.76
C VAL A 44 -30.38 3.78 -7.60
N ASN A 45 -30.85 4.85 -6.97
CA ASN A 45 -30.95 6.15 -7.61
C ASN A 45 -30.77 7.30 -6.60
N PRO A 46 -29.60 7.97 -6.56
CA PRO A 46 -29.33 9.04 -5.61
C PRO A 46 -30.15 10.32 -5.85
N PHE A 47 -30.75 10.48 -7.03
CA PHE A 47 -31.40 11.71 -7.46
C PHE A 47 -32.93 11.64 -7.48
N LEU A 48 -33.50 10.44 -7.26
CA LEU A 48 -34.93 10.24 -7.16
C LEU A 48 -35.33 9.95 -5.70
N ALA A 49 -36.16 10.79 -5.12
CA ALA A 49 -36.64 10.65 -3.76
C ALA A 49 -38.15 10.56 -3.70
N LEU A 50 -38.69 9.75 -2.81
CA LEU A 50 -40.12 9.65 -2.58
C LEU A 50 -40.62 10.92 -1.87
N ARG A 51 -41.67 11.52 -2.42
CA ARG A 51 -42.43 12.60 -1.78
C ARG A 51 -43.76 12.05 -1.26
N VAL A 52 -43.84 11.87 0.06
CA VAL A 52 -45.07 11.38 0.70
C VAL A 52 -46.07 12.52 0.91
N ALA A 53 -47.34 12.29 0.55
CA ALA A 53 -48.46 13.19 0.79
C ALA A 53 -49.60 12.47 1.53
N PHE A 54 -50.43 13.23 2.24
CA PHE A 54 -51.59 12.69 2.93
C PHE A 54 -52.56 11.99 1.94
N GLY A 55 -52.94 10.74 2.26
CA GLY A 55 -53.81 9.91 1.44
C GLY A 55 -53.16 9.20 0.27
N MET A 56 -51.84 9.29 0.12
CA MET A 56 -51.09 8.57 -0.89
C MET A 56 -51.02 7.08 -0.54
N LEU A 57 -51.29 6.24 -1.53
CA LEU A 57 -51.05 4.80 -1.44
C LEU A 57 -49.63 4.53 -1.96
N LEU A 58 -48.88 3.73 -1.23
CA LEU A 58 -47.52 3.35 -1.62
C LEU A 58 -47.55 1.97 -2.25
N GLY A 59 -46.95 1.87 -3.43
CA GLY A 59 -46.74 0.62 -4.16
C GLY A 59 -45.28 0.14 -4.06
N GLU A 60 -45.00 -0.97 -4.73
CA GLU A 60 -43.66 -1.57 -4.79
C GLU A 60 -42.60 -0.59 -5.29
N ASP A 61 -42.90 0.15 -6.36
CA ASP A 61 -41.98 1.14 -6.94
C ASP A 61 -41.67 2.29 -5.98
N ASP A 62 -42.62 2.70 -5.14
CA ASP A 62 -42.39 3.72 -4.13
C ASP A 62 -41.39 3.24 -3.06
N PHE A 63 -41.50 1.99 -2.65
CA PHE A 63 -40.52 1.38 -1.73
C PHE A 63 -39.16 1.21 -2.38
N ARG A 64 -39.07 0.84 -3.67
CA ARG A 64 -37.82 0.79 -4.43
C ARG A 64 -37.14 2.17 -4.46
N VAL A 65 -37.90 3.24 -4.71
CA VAL A 65 -37.39 4.62 -4.66
C VAL A 65 -36.93 4.96 -3.23
N LEU A 66 -37.71 4.61 -2.21
CA LEU A 66 -37.37 4.87 -0.81
C LEU A 66 -36.06 4.21 -0.39
N MET A 67 -35.80 2.98 -0.84
CA MET A 67 -34.55 2.27 -0.55
C MET A 67 -33.41 2.74 -1.46
N GLY A 68 -33.68 3.00 -2.72
CA GLY A 68 -32.68 3.32 -3.72
C GLY A 68 -32.04 4.71 -3.55
N ASN A 69 -32.79 5.68 -3.05
CA ASN A 69 -32.27 7.04 -2.86
C ASN A 69 -31.16 7.12 -1.79
N PRO A 70 -31.33 6.65 -0.53
CA PRO A 70 -30.26 6.71 0.47
C PRO A 70 -29.08 5.82 0.09
N ARG A 71 -29.34 4.64 -0.48
CA ARG A 71 -28.28 3.75 -0.96
C ARG A 71 -27.46 4.41 -2.05
N GLY A 72 -28.12 4.99 -3.06
CA GLY A 72 -27.43 5.66 -4.14
C GLY A 72 -26.61 6.88 -3.69
N LYS A 73 -27.10 7.64 -2.70
CA LYS A 73 -26.33 8.73 -2.09
C LYS A 73 -25.09 8.25 -1.36
N LEU A 74 -25.20 7.14 -0.64
CA LEU A 74 -24.05 6.54 0.04
C LEU A 74 -23.02 6.04 -0.96
N MET A 75 -23.44 5.32 -1.99
CA MET A 75 -22.56 4.86 -3.05
C MET A 75 -21.88 6.02 -3.78
N LEU A 76 -22.63 7.07 -4.12
CA LEU A 76 -22.07 8.29 -4.73
C LEU A 76 -21.00 8.92 -3.82
N HIS A 77 -21.29 9.02 -2.53
CA HIS A 77 -20.37 9.57 -1.54
C HIS A 77 -19.12 8.69 -1.37
N ASN A 78 -19.27 7.37 -1.34
CA ASN A 78 -18.14 6.47 -1.21
C ASN A 78 -17.25 6.50 -2.47
N ALA A 79 -17.85 6.42 -3.66
CA ALA A 79 -17.12 6.30 -4.91
C ALA A 79 -16.26 7.53 -5.24
N TRP A 80 -16.83 8.74 -5.16
CA TRP A 80 -16.15 9.97 -5.61
C TRP A 80 -15.16 10.55 -4.59
N PRO A 81 -15.53 10.80 -3.31
CA PRO A 81 -14.63 11.37 -2.31
C PRO A 81 -13.62 10.37 -1.74
N HIS A 82 -13.99 9.11 -1.57
CA HIS A 82 -13.15 8.10 -0.90
C HIS A 82 -12.44 7.17 -1.88
N GLY A 83 -13.06 6.88 -3.02
CA GLY A 83 -12.55 5.90 -3.98
C GLY A 83 -12.70 4.46 -3.47
N SER A 84 -12.08 3.52 -4.18
CA SER A 84 -12.13 2.09 -3.85
C SER A 84 -10.94 1.65 -3.02
N GLY A 85 -11.17 0.65 -2.14
CA GLY A 85 -10.09 0.05 -1.38
C GLY A 85 -10.56 -0.74 -0.16
N VAL A 86 -9.62 -1.38 0.49
CA VAL A 86 -9.85 -2.15 1.72
C VAL A 86 -9.91 -1.18 2.91
N ILE A 87 -10.96 -1.33 3.73
CA ILE A 87 -11.12 -0.59 4.99
C ILE A 87 -10.40 -1.34 6.11
N TRP A 88 -10.68 -2.65 6.22
CA TRP A 88 -10.00 -3.53 7.16
C TRP A 88 -10.08 -5.00 6.71
N GLY A 89 -9.16 -5.83 7.19
CA GLY A 89 -9.15 -7.27 6.96
C GLY A 89 -8.84 -7.66 5.51
N LEU A 90 -9.54 -8.65 4.97
CA LEU A 90 -9.38 -9.21 3.61
C LEU A 90 -7.94 -9.66 3.31
N GLY A 91 -7.20 -10.12 4.33
CA GLY A 91 -5.85 -10.67 4.16
C GLY A 91 -5.88 -11.94 3.31
N VAL A 92 -4.91 -12.09 2.41
CA VAL A 92 -4.78 -13.26 1.52
C VAL A 92 -3.66 -14.15 2.05
N ALA A 93 -3.95 -15.43 2.28
CA ALA A 93 -2.99 -16.43 2.71
C ALA A 93 -3.12 -17.67 1.83
N ARG A 94 -1.99 -18.36 1.60
CA ARG A 94 -1.99 -19.66 0.93
C ARG A 94 -2.31 -20.77 1.94
N ASP A 95 -3.17 -21.69 1.55
CA ASP A 95 -3.48 -22.91 2.30
C ASP A 95 -3.48 -24.10 1.33
N GLY A 96 -2.34 -24.74 1.17
CA GLY A 96 -2.14 -25.79 0.16
C GLY A 96 -2.30 -25.28 -1.27
N ASP A 97 -3.26 -25.85 -2.00
CA ASP A 97 -3.62 -25.46 -3.38
C ASP A 97 -4.79 -24.46 -3.42
N GLU A 98 -5.12 -23.88 -2.26
CA GLU A 98 -6.17 -22.89 -2.11
C GLU A 98 -5.59 -21.55 -1.64
N LEU A 99 -6.30 -20.49 -1.97
CA LEU A 99 -6.11 -19.17 -1.36
C LEU A 99 -7.24 -18.91 -0.39
N ARG A 100 -6.86 -18.57 0.83
CA ARG A 100 -7.79 -18.20 1.89
C ARG A 100 -7.79 -16.69 2.03
N VAL A 101 -8.96 -16.08 1.83
CA VAL A 101 -9.19 -14.67 2.12
C VAL A 101 -9.85 -14.54 3.48
N LEU A 102 -9.26 -13.75 4.36
CA LEU A 102 -9.76 -13.53 5.72
C LEU A 102 -10.96 -12.60 5.73
N PRO A 103 -11.79 -12.62 6.80
CA PRO A 103 -12.89 -11.67 6.97
C PRO A 103 -12.43 -10.22 6.84
N GLY A 104 -13.33 -9.35 6.37
CA GLY A 104 -13.00 -7.94 6.24
C GLY A 104 -14.05 -7.13 5.51
N LEU A 105 -13.72 -5.86 5.29
CA LEU A 105 -14.57 -4.87 4.68
C LEU A 105 -13.78 -4.05 3.66
N ALA A 106 -14.39 -3.79 2.52
CA ALA A 106 -13.87 -2.90 1.48
C ALA A 106 -14.99 -2.04 0.89
N VAL A 107 -14.61 -1.05 0.11
CA VAL A 107 -15.50 -0.27 -0.77
C VAL A 107 -15.02 -0.47 -2.20
N ASP A 108 -15.92 -0.80 -3.10
CA ASP A 108 -15.60 -0.98 -4.51
C ASP A 108 -15.64 0.35 -5.30
N GLY A 109 -15.28 0.29 -6.60
CA GLY A 109 -15.25 1.46 -7.46
C GLY A 109 -16.61 2.11 -7.72
N LEU A 110 -17.72 1.43 -7.48
CA LEU A 110 -19.08 1.95 -7.54
C LEU A 110 -19.57 2.49 -6.18
N GLY A 111 -18.74 2.42 -5.14
CA GLY A 111 -19.08 2.87 -3.79
C GLY A 111 -19.92 1.86 -2.99
N ARG A 112 -20.02 0.59 -3.44
CA ARG A 112 -20.70 -0.48 -2.71
C ARG A 112 -19.78 -1.00 -1.61
N GLU A 113 -20.37 -1.30 -0.47
CA GLU A 113 -19.67 -1.93 0.65
C GLU A 113 -19.56 -3.43 0.40
N LEU A 114 -18.34 -3.96 0.48
CA LEU A 114 -18.02 -5.36 0.29
C LEU A 114 -17.67 -5.97 1.64
N THR A 115 -18.56 -6.76 2.20
CA THR A 115 -18.32 -7.44 3.49
C THR A 115 -18.07 -8.93 3.29
N LEU A 116 -17.06 -9.44 3.97
CA LEU A 116 -16.76 -10.86 4.08
C LEU A 116 -16.74 -11.22 5.58
N GLU A 117 -17.84 -11.85 6.05
CA GLU A 117 -18.00 -12.17 7.48
C GLU A 117 -17.16 -13.36 7.92
N ALA A 118 -16.96 -14.33 7.04
CA ALA A 118 -16.16 -15.52 7.28
C ALA A 118 -15.05 -15.66 6.24
N ALA A 119 -14.00 -16.44 6.56
CA ALA A 119 -12.94 -16.70 5.61
C ALA A 119 -13.46 -17.45 4.37
N TRP A 120 -13.02 -17.02 3.21
CA TRP A 120 -13.37 -17.60 1.91
C TRP A 120 -12.18 -18.31 1.29
N CYS A 121 -12.39 -19.55 0.80
CA CYS A 121 -11.35 -20.31 0.10
C CYS A 121 -11.61 -20.29 -1.40
N VAL A 122 -10.56 -20.05 -2.18
CA VAL A 122 -10.59 -20.10 -3.65
C VAL A 122 -9.63 -21.18 -4.12
N SER A 123 -10.15 -22.15 -4.88
CA SER A 123 -9.35 -23.23 -5.46
C SER A 123 -8.53 -22.72 -6.64
N LEU A 124 -7.21 -22.67 -6.47
CA LEU A 124 -6.30 -22.33 -7.56
C LEU A 124 -6.23 -23.42 -8.63
N THR A 125 -6.40 -24.67 -8.25
CA THR A 125 -6.41 -25.80 -9.21
C THR A 125 -7.60 -25.70 -10.16
N ALA A 126 -8.81 -25.35 -9.63
CA ALA A 126 -9.98 -25.15 -10.48
C ALA A 126 -9.78 -23.97 -11.44
N TRP A 127 -9.33 -22.82 -10.90
CA TRP A 127 -9.04 -21.63 -11.69
C TRP A 127 -7.96 -21.89 -12.77
N ALA A 128 -6.86 -22.57 -12.41
CA ALA A 128 -5.79 -22.85 -13.37
C ALA A 128 -6.25 -23.79 -14.50
N ARG A 129 -7.15 -24.73 -14.20
CA ARG A 129 -7.75 -25.60 -15.22
C ARG A 129 -8.59 -24.78 -16.20
N GLU A 130 -9.47 -23.92 -15.71
CA GLU A 130 -10.27 -23.02 -16.55
C GLU A 130 -9.37 -22.09 -17.40
N TRP A 131 -8.30 -21.57 -16.79
CA TRP A 131 -7.34 -20.72 -17.48
C TRP A 131 -6.64 -21.47 -18.62
N ILE A 132 -6.16 -22.70 -18.41
CA ILE A 132 -5.51 -23.53 -19.43
C ILE A 132 -6.49 -23.87 -20.56
N GLU A 133 -7.74 -24.21 -20.25
CA GLU A 133 -8.78 -24.50 -21.24
C GLU A 133 -9.09 -23.25 -22.10
N ALA A 134 -9.07 -22.06 -21.51
CA ALA A 134 -9.27 -20.81 -22.23
C ALA A 134 -8.06 -20.37 -23.07
N HIS A 135 -6.85 -20.86 -22.74
CA HIS A 135 -5.60 -20.50 -23.39
C HIS A 135 -4.90 -21.75 -23.97
N PRO A 136 -5.51 -22.46 -24.94
CA PRO A 136 -4.89 -23.63 -25.52
C PRO A 136 -3.55 -23.25 -26.16
N PRO A 137 -2.53 -24.10 -26.06
CA PRO A 137 -1.22 -23.85 -26.64
C PRO A 137 -1.37 -23.55 -28.14
N GLN A 138 -0.81 -22.42 -28.56
CA GLN A 138 -0.69 -22.13 -30.00
C GLN A 138 0.08 -23.30 -30.61
N GLN A 139 -0.54 -23.96 -31.59
CA GLN A 139 0.13 -25.04 -32.35
C GLN A 139 1.42 -24.45 -32.92
N GLY A 140 2.56 -24.86 -32.37
CA GLY A 140 3.86 -24.55 -32.95
C GLY A 140 3.89 -25.00 -34.42
N PRO A 141 4.80 -24.47 -35.23
CA PRO A 141 4.88 -24.82 -36.64
C PRO A 141 4.88 -26.35 -36.75
N GLN A 142 3.89 -26.90 -37.49
CA GLN A 142 3.74 -28.33 -37.71
C GLN A 142 5.10 -28.92 -38.09
N ALA A 143 5.56 -29.91 -37.34
CA ALA A 143 6.73 -30.67 -37.70
C ALA A 143 6.55 -31.18 -39.14
N PRO A 144 7.62 -31.16 -39.94
CA PRO A 144 7.51 -31.55 -41.36
C PRO A 144 6.88 -32.94 -41.48
N ALA A 145 5.84 -33.04 -42.30
CA ALA A 145 5.13 -34.28 -42.61
C ALA A 145 6.13 -35.34 -43.07
N GLY A 146 6.49 -36.29 -42.23
CA GLY A 146 7.45 -37.34 -42.53
C GLY A 146 7.70 -38.37 -41.45
N ARG A 147 7.06 -38.23 -40.27
CA ARG A 147 7.09 -39.31 -39.26
C ARG A 147 5.79 -40.10 -39.31
N THR A 148 5.88 -41.33 -39.83
CA THR A 148 4.85 -42.36 -39.64
C THR A 148 4.58 -42.49 -38.14
N PRO A 149 3.30 -42.45 -37.69
CA PRO A 149 2.99 -42.73 -36.30
C PRO A 149 3.39 -44.18 -36.00
N ALA A 150 4.29 -44.38 -35.07
CA ALA A 150 4.54 -45.68 -34.47
C ALA A 150 3.23 -46.11 -33.81
N ALA A 151 2.64 -47.18 -34.33
CA ALA A 151 1.56 -47.88 -33.68
C ALA A 151 2.09 -48.50 -32.40
N ASP A 152 1.56 -48.12 -31.29
CA ASP A 152 1.64 -48.74 -29.98
C ASP A 152 2.40 -47.91 -28.93
N GLY A 153 1.71 -47.65 -27.84
CA GLY A 153 2.25 -47.15 -26.58
C GLY A 153 2.15 -45.63 -26.40
N THR A 154 1.13 -45.23 -25.74
CA THR A 154 0.88 -43.88 -25.18
C THR A 154 2.07 -43.46 -24.32
N GLU A 155 3.13 -42.85 -24.88
CA GLU A 155 4.01 -42.01 -24.06
C GLU A 155 3.20 -40.81 -23.61
N PRO A 156 3.05 -40.59 -22.32
CA PRO A 156 2.37 -39.42 -21.82
C PRO A 156 3.10 -38.18 -22.33
N ASP A 157 2.33 -37.17 -22.78
CA ASP A 157 2.88 -35.88 -23.17
C ASP A 157 3.78 -35.36 -22.03
N PRO A 158 4.94 -34.78 -22.33
CA PRO A 158 5.81 -34.23 -21.30
C PRO A 158 5.08 -33.13 -20.53
N PRO A 159 5.31 -33.02 -19.20
CA PRO A 159 4.64 -32.01 -18.38
C PRO A 159 4.90 -30.61 -18.93
N ARG A 160 3.85 -29.86 -19.09
CA ARG A 160 3.90 -28.45 -19.52
C ARG A 160 3.87 -27.55 -18.29
N ARG A 161 4.81 -26.60 -18.23
CA ARG A 161 4.86 -25.61 -17.15
C ARG A 161 4.40 -24.26 -17.63
N HIS A 162 3.57 -23.63 -16.83
CA HIS A 162 3.04 -22.29 -17.08
C HIS A 162 3.35 -21.42 -15.86
N THR A 163 3.83 -20.21 -16.09
CA THR A 163 3.87 -19.16 -15.06
C THR A 163 2.81 -18.13 -15.42
N VAL A 164 1.82 -17.99 -14.58
CA VAL A 164 0.66 -17.14 -14.86
C VAL A 164 0.58 -16.03 -13.82
N GLU A 165 0.44 -14.80 -14.30
CA GLU A 165 0.06 -13.68 -13.44
C GLU A 165 -1.46 -13.60 -13.33
N ALA A 166 -1.97 -13.40 -12.12
CA ALA A 166 -3.38 -13.25 -11.85
C ALA A 166 -3.59 -12.28 -10.67
N TRP A 167 -4.84 -11.89 -10.48
CA TRP A 167 -5.24 -11.01 -9.38
C TRP A 167 -6.39 -11.65 -8.62
N ILE A 168 -6.28 -11.67 -7.29
CA ILE A 168 -7.40 -12.00 -6.42
C ILE A 168 -8.17 -10.72 -6.12
N LEU A 169 -9.47 -10.76 -6.40
CA LEU A 169 -10.36 -9.60 -6.38
C LEU A 169 -11.54 -9.86 -5.44
N ALA A 170 -12.01 -8.79 -4.79
CA ALA A 170 -13.29 -8.76 -4.10
C ALA A 170 -14.30 -8.01 -4.96
N GLU A 171 -15.42 -8.64 -5.25
CA GLU A 171 -16.51 -8.14 -6.06
C GLU A 171 -17.80 -8.08 -5.23
N SER A 172 -18.69 -7.14 -5.55
CA SER A 172 -20.00 -7.09 -4.94
C SER A 172 -20.85 -8.30 -5.37
N ALA A 173 -21.50 -8.90 -4.41
CA ALA A 173 -22.46 -9.97 -4.63
C ALA A 173 -23.67 -9.80 -3.72
N THR A 174 -24.82 -10.24 -4.20
CA THR A 174 -26.07 -10.27 -3.43
C THR A 174 -26.65 -11.67 -3.45
N CYS A 175 -27.19 -12.09 -2.32
CA CYS A 175 -27.84 -13.37 -2.20
C CYS A 175 -29.26 -13.20 -1.65
N PRO A 176 -30.28 -13.74 -2.32
CA PRO A 176 -31.62 -13.74 -1.78
C PRO A 176 -31.70 -14.60 -0.51
N ASP A 177 -32.39 -14.08 0.50
CA ASP A 177 -32.53 -14.72 1.80
C ASP A 177 -34.02 -14.69 2.26
N ARG A 178 -34.37 -15.65 3.06
CA ARG A 178 -35.65 -15.78 3.74
C ARG A 178 -36.85 -15.83 2.78
N PRO A 179 -37.17 -17.02 2.21
CA PRO A 179 -38.36 -17.20 1.39
C PRO A 179 -39.62 -16.96 2.24
N VAL A 180 -40.56 -16.27 1.67
CA VAL A 180 -41.87 -15.95 2.26
C VAL A 180 -42.98 -16.20 1.25
N PRO A 181 -44.17 -16.59 1.68
CA PRO A 181 -45.30 -16.68 0.78
C PRO A 181 -45.60 -15.34 0.11
N ALA A 182 -45.64 -15.31 -1.20
CA ALA A 182 -45.99 -14.15 -2.02
C ALA A 182 -47.29 -14.44 -2.79
N LEU A 183 -48.04 -13.38 -3.10
CA LEU A 183 -49.19 -13.49 -3.97
C LEU A 183 -48.71 -13.69 -5.41
N ALA A 184 -49.21 -14.74 -6.05
CA ALA A 184 -48.98 -14.94 -7.49
C ALA A 184 -49.70 -13.87 -8.30
N ASP A 185 -49.07 -13.46 -9.44
CA ASP A 185 -49.77 -12.67 -10.44
C ASP A 185 -51.03 -13.42 -10.88
N PRO A 186 -52.20 -12.80 -10.87
CA PRO A 186 -53.43 -13.44 -11.28
C PRO A 186 -53.39 -14.04 -12.68
N CYS A 187 -52.49 -13.59 -13.52
CA CYS A 187 -52.33 -14.07 -14.90
C CYS A 187 -51.30 -15.20 -15.06
N ASP A 188 -50.52 -15.52 -14.02
CA ASP A 188 -49.48 -16.56 -14.06
C ASP A 188 -49.73 -17.68 -13.03
N VAL A 189 -50.47 -18.67 -13.47
CA VAL A 189 -50.82 -19.85 -12.65
C VAL A 189 -49.64 -20.81 -12.45
N THR A 190 -48.51 -20.59 -13.08
CA THR A 190 -47.33 -21.45 -12.98
C THR A 190 -46.31 -20.93 -11.98
N ARG A 191 -46.49 -19.70 -11.49
CA ARG A 191 -45.57 -19.04 -10.57
C ARG A 191 -45.66 -19.67 -9.18
N ARG A 192 -44.51 -19.95 -8.59
CA ARG A 192 -44.46 -20.36 -7.18
C ARG A 192 -44.93 -19.20 -6.32
N HIS A 193 -45.67 -19.53 -5.26
CA HIS A 193 -46.22 -18.55 -4.31
C HIS A 193 -45.18 -18.12 -3.24
N ASP A 194 -43.90 -18.37 -3.45
CA ASP A 194 -42.82 -18.01 -2.54
C ASP A 194 -41.88 -17.06 -3.24
N ASP A 195 -41.47 -16.01 -2.54
CA ASP A 195 -40.47 -15.05 -2.96
C ASP A 195 -39.52 -14.72 -1.80
N PHE A 196 -38.36 -14.13 -2.07
CA PHE A 196 -37.40 -13.77 -1.03
C PHE A 196 -37.68 -12.38 -0.46
N SER A 197 -37.77 -12.31 0.87
CA SER A 197 -38.08 -11.04 1.57
C SER A 197 -36.85 -10.23 1.92
N ARG A 198 -35.64 -10.76 1.70
CA ARG A 198 -34.36 -10.13 2.05
C ARG A 198 -33.33 -10.43 1.01
N ILE A 199 -32.38 -9.52 0.91
CA ILE A 199 -31.14 -9.67 0.14
C ILE A 199 -29.98 -9.45 1.10
N VAL A 200 -29.05 -10.39 1.14
CA VAL A 200 -27.78 -10.28 1.86
C VAL A 200 -26.74 -9.74 0.89
N GLU A 201 -26.12 -8.63 1.24
CA GLU A 201 -25.00 -8.07 0.50
C GLU A 201 -23.70 -8.67 1.04
N THR A 202 -22.83 -9.12 0.15
CA THR A 202 -21.58 -9.79 0.51
C THR A 202 -20.49 -9.51 -0.51
N ALA A 203 -19.27 -10.00 -0.26
CA ALA A 203 -18.19 -10.02 -1.23
C ALA A 203 -18.06 -11.42 -1.84
N ARG A 204 -17.99 -11.47 -3.17
CA ARG A 204 -17.53 -12.64 -3.91
C ARG A 204 -16.03 -12.49 -4.20
N ILE A 205 -15.26 -13.53 -3.91
CA ILE A 205 -13.83 -13.55 -4.19
C ILE A 205 -13.59 -14.28 -5.51
N THR A 206 -12.90 -13.62 -6.43
CA THR A 206 -12.59 -14.16 -7.76
C THR A 206 -11.09 -14.06 -8.06
N VAL A 207 -10.62 -14.91 -8.97
CA VAL A 207 -9.26 -14.81 -9.52
C VAL A 207 -9.37 -14.49 -11.00
N ARG A 208 -8.76 -13.39 -11.43
CA ARG A 208 -8.75 -12.96 -12.84
C ARG A 208 -7.32 -12.86 -13.36
N ALA A 209 -7.12 -13.16 -14.64
CA ALA A 209 -5.83 -12.99 -15.31
C ALA A 209 -5.48 -11.52 -15.59
N THR A 210 -6.44 -10.62 -15.50
CA THR A 210 -6.27 -9.18 -15.73
C THR A 210 -6.62 -8.39 -14.49
N ALA A 211 -5.80 -7.39 -14.16
CA ALA A 211 -6.13 -6.44 -13.10
C ALA A 211 -7.27 -5.51 -13.55
N PRO A 212 -8.17 -5.11 -12.64
CA PRO A 212 -9.03 -3.97 -12.90
C PRO A 212 -8.16 -2.73 -13.13
N ALA A 213 -8.53 -1.91 -14.11
CA ALA A 213 -7.82 -0.67 -14.36
C ALA A 213 -8.00 0.27 -13.15
N PRO A 214 -6.93 0.79 -12.55
CA PRO A 214 -7.06 1.70 -11.42
C PRO A 214 -7.69 3.01 -11.89
N TRP A 215 -8.77 3.41 -11.24
CA TRP A 215 -9.33 4.74 -11.46
C TRP A 215 -8.39 5.80 -10.86
N ARG A 216 -7.83 6.67 -11.71
CA ARG A 216 -6.86 7.70 -11.33
C ARG A 216 -7.34 9.08 -11.79
N PRO A 217 -8.30 9.67 -11.08
CA PRO A 217 -8.78 11.01 -11.40
C PRO A 217 -7.74 12.09 -11.11
N TYR A 218 -8.02 13.30 -11.53
CA TYR A 218 -7.19 14.48 -11.29
C TYR A 218 -5.78 14.38 -11.87
N HIS A 219 -5.69 14.03 -13.15
CA HIS A 219 -4.42 13.84 -13.84
C HIS A 219 -3.50 15.06 -13.78
N ARG A 220 -4.01 16.28 -14.02
CA ARG A 220 -3.19 17.50 -13.90
C ARG A 220 -2.60 17.69 -12.52
N VAL A 221 -3.40 17.43 -11.49
CA VAL A 221 -2.96 17.50 -10.10
C VAL A 221 -1.87 16.46 -9.83
N ARG A 222 -2.03 15.24 -10.33
CA ARG A 222 -1.06 14.17 -10.15
C ARG A 222 0.28 14.50 -10.83
N VAL A 223 0.23 15.07 -12.03
CA VAL A 223 1.45 15.57 -12.73
C VAL A 223 2.08 16.75 -11.98
N LEU A 224 1.28 17.71 -11.49
CA LEU A 224 1.79 18.83 -10.66
C LEU A 224 2.59 18.34 -9.45
N LEU A 225 2.13 17.24 -8.83
CA LEU A 225 2.74 16.64 -7.63
C LEU A 225 3.83 15.61 -7.96
N GLY A 226 4.12 15.36 -9.25
CA GLY A 226 5.11 14.38 -9.69
C GLY A 226 4.70 12.92 -9.48
N LEU A 227 3.39 12.66 -9.38
CA LEU A 227 2.83 11.31 -9.19
C LEU A 227 2.52 10.61 -10.52
N ASP A 228 2.38 11.38 -11.59
CA ASP A 228 2.20 10.90 -12.96
C ASP A 228 3.12 11.67 -13.92
N GLU A 229 3.46 11.05 -15.03
CA GLU A 229 4.24 11.67 -16.12
C GLU A 229 3.31 12.20 -17.19
N ALA A 230 3.66 13.35 -17.77
CA ALA A 230 2.96 13.88 -18.93
C ALA A 230 3.49 13.24 -20.22
N ALA A 231 2.67 12.49 -20.93
CA ALA A 231 3.04 11.88 -22.20
C ALA A 231 3.23 12.94 -23.32
N PRO A 232 3.97 12.62 -24.38
CA PRO A 232 4.01 13.46 -25.58
C PRO A 232 2.61 13.67 -26.17
N GLY A 233 2.18 14.93 -26.32
CA GLY A 233 0.84 15.26 -26.81
C GLY A 233 -0.24 15.39 -25.74
N ASP A 234 0.06 15.06 -24.50
CA ASP A 234 -0.82 15.25 -23.35
C ASP A 234 -0.89 16.74 -22.97
N THR A 235 -1.90 17.42 -23.49
CA THR A 235 -2.09 18.86 -23.25
C THR A 235 -2.36 19.20 -21.79
N ALA A 236 -3.07 18.31 -21.07
CA ALA A 236 -3.41 18.47 -19.66
C ALA A 236 -2.16 18.34 -18.78
N GLY A 237 -1.36 17.31 -19.02
CA GLY A 237 -0.09 17.11 -18.32
C GLY A 237 0.91 18.21 -18.61
N GLN A 238 1.00 18.70 -19.86
CA GLN A 238 1.87 19.83 -20.22
C GLN A 238 1.45 21.16 -19.56
N GLU A 239 0.14 21.36 -19.33
CA GLU A 239 -0.35 22.48 -18.54
C GLU A 239 0.13 22.38 -17.08
N ALA A 240 0.00 21.21 -16.48
CA ALA A 240 0.45 20.95 -15.12
C ALA A 240 1.97 21.11 -14.95
N LEU A 241 2.78 20.67 -15.90
CA LEU A 241 4.24 20.86 -15.90
C LEU A 241 4.62 22.35 -15.96
N ARG A 242 3.90 23.15 -16.75
CA ARG A 242 4.11 24.63 -16.78
C ARG A 242 3.81 25.25 -15.42
N GLU A 243 2.69 24.89 -14.80
CA GLU A 243 2.34 25.37 -13.46
C GLU A 243 3.38 24.93 -12.41
N ALA A 244 3.86 23.69 -12.48
CA ALA A 244 4.93 23.19 -11.60
C ALA A 244 6.24 24.02 -11.76
N ALA A 245 6.60 24.35 -13.01
CA ALA A 245 7.76 25.19 -13.29
C ALA A 245 7.59 26.63 -12.77
N GLU A 246 6.40 27.19 -12.86
CA GLU A 246 6.09 28.51 -12.28
C GLU A 246 6.19 28.49 -10.75
N VAL A 247 5.63 27.47 -10.10
CA VAL A 247 5.74 27.27 -8.64
C VAL A 247 7.21 27.14 -8.21
N ALA A 248 8.03 26.43 -8.99
CA ALA A 248 9.45 26.23 -8.69
C ALA A 248 10.25 27.54 -8.73
N ARG A 249 9.85 28.54 -9.56
CA ARG A 249 10.51 29.86 -9.65
C ARG A 249 10.14 30.79 -8.49
N VAL A 250 9.08 30.48 -7.74
CA VAL A 250 8.65 31.31 -6.62
C VAL A 250 9.63 31.15 -5.45
N PRO A 251 10.02 32.24 -4.74
CA PRO A 251 10.84 32.17 -3.53
C PRO A 251 10.27 31.18 -2.51
N ALA A 252 11.15 30.47 -1.80
CA ALA A 252 10.79 29.36 -0.91
C ALA A 252 9.63 29.68 0.06
N HIS A 253 9.69 30.87 0.71
CA HIS A 253 8.66 31.31 1.65
C HIS A 253 7.28 31.57 1.05
N ARG A 254 7.16 31.70 -0.29
CA ARG A 254 5.89 31.86 -1.03
C ARG A 254 5.49 30.64 -1.84
N ARG A 255 6.32 29.60 -1.86
CA ARG A 255 6.11 28.42 -2.70
C ARG A 255 4.86 27.63 -2.29
N ALA A 256 4.62 27.44 -0.98
CA ALA A 256 3.46 26.72 -0.49
C ALA A 256 2.11 27.36 -0.90
N PRO A 257 1.87 28.67 -0.70
CA PRO A 257 0.62 29.28 -1.19
C PRO A 257 0.53 29.29 -2.73
N ALA A 258 1.64 29.38 -3.46
CA ALA A 258 1.65 29.27 -4.92
C ALA A 258 1.26 27.87 -5.39
N LEU A 259 1.83 26.82 -4.78
CA LEU A 259 1.48 25.43 -5.04
C LEU A 259 -0.01 25.16 -4.75
N LEU A 260 -0.53 25.64 -3.63
CA LEU A 260 -1.96 25.50 -3.30
C LEU A 260 -2.85 26.20 -4.32
N ALA A 261 -2.46 27.38 -4.81
CA ALA A 261 -3.20 28.10 -5.84
C ALA A 261 -3.18 27.34 -7.18
N ALA A 262 -2.04 26.80 -7.60
CA ALA A 262 -1.91 25.96 -8.78
C ALA A 262 -2.74 24.67 -8.65
N PHE A 263 -2.64 23.99 -7.51
CA PHE A 263 -3.44 22.82 -7.19
C PHE A 263 -4.95 23.09 -7.35
N ARG A 264 -5.45 24.16 -6.77
CA ARG A 264 -6.88 24.51 -6.87
C ARG A 264 -7.35 24.78 -8.30
N ARG A 265 -6.53 25.49 -9.10
CA ARG A 265 -6.84 25.74 -10.51
C ARG A 265 -6.88 24.46 -11.33
N LEU A 266 -5.85 23.62 -11.19
CA LEU A 266 -5.74 22.37 -11.93
C LEU A 266 -6.79 21.35 -11.48
N ALA A 267 -7.08 21.27 -10.18
CA ALA A 267 -8.17 20.43 -9.67
C ALA A 267 -9.54 20.86 -10.23
N ALA A 268 -9.81 22.16 -10.33
CA ALA A 268 -11.04 22.65 -10.93
C ALA A 268 -11.12 22.32 -12.43
N ALA A 269 -9.99 22.43 -13.15
CA ALA A 269 -9.93 22.07 -14.58
C ALA A 269 -10.13 20.55 -14.77
N ASP A 270 -9.52 19.72 -13.92
CA ASP A 270 -9.72 18.27 -13.93
C ASP A 270 -11.18 17.93 -13.61
N ALA A 271 -11.75 18.50 -12.55
CA ALA A 271 -13.14 18.25 -12.17
C ALA A 271 -14.13 18.60 -13.29
N THR A 272 -13.83 19.62 -14.10
CA THR A 272 -14.65 19.99 -15.26
C THR A 272 -14.54 18.95 -16.39
N ALA A 273 -13.38 18.31 -16.52
CA ALA A 273 -13.12 17.30 -17.54
C ALA A 273 -13.53 15.88 -17.10
N LEU A 274 -13.69 15.65 -15.78
CA LEU A 274 -14.14 14.38 -15.27
C LEU A 274 -15.57 14.09 -15.72
N ALA A 275 -15.74 12.93 -16.36
CA ALA A 275 -17.04 12.37 -16.69
C ALA A 275 -17.07 10.92 -16.19
N PRO A 276 -18.24 10.41 -15.80
CA PRO A 276 -18.38 8.98 -15.51
C PRO A 276 -18.00 8.16 -16.74
N GLU A 277 -17.23 7.09 -16.52
CA GLU A 277 -16.96 6.10 -17.58
C GLU A 277 -18.27 5.43 -17.97
N ARG A 278 -18.51 5.30 -19.28
CA ARG A 278 -19.65 4.58 -19.81
C ARG A 278 -19.25 3.74 -20.99
N ALA A 279 -19.59 2.46 -20.94
CA ALA A 279 -19.61 1.61 -22.11
C ALA A 279 -21.02 1.63 -22.74
N GLU A 280 -21.07 1.46 -24.06
CA GLU A 280 -22.34 1.34 -24.76
C GLU A 280 -23.06 0.06 -24.30
N GLY A 281 -24.26 0.20 -23.74
CA GLY A 281 -25.01 -0.92 -23.14
C GLY A 281 -24.71 -1.21 -21.65
N ASP A 282 -23.89 -0.38 -21.00
CA ASP A 282 -23.56 -0.53 -19.60
C ASP A 282 -24.77 -0.25 -18.69
N MET A 283 -25.06 -1.20 -17.80
CA MET A 283 -26.13 -1.11 -16.80
C MET A 283 -25.71 -0.32 -15.55
N CYS A 284 -24.46 0.12 -15.50
CA CYS A 284 -23.95 0.88 -14.36
C CYS A 284 -24.69 2.20 -14.15
N PRO A 285 -24.83 2.64 -12.89
CA PRO A 285 -25.42 3.93 -12.59
C PRO A 285 -24.72 5.06 -13.35
N PRO A 286 -25.45 5.94 -14.03
CA PRO A 286 -24.87 6.98 -14.88
C PRO A 286 -24.01 8.01 -14.15
N TRP A 287 -23.99 7.97 -12.85
CA TRP A 287 -23.22 8.85 -11.96
C TRP A 287 -21.97 8.16 -11.37
N ALA A 288 -21.81 6.85 -11.60
CA ALA A 288 -20.65 6.11 -11.08
C ALA A 288 -19.36 6.53 -11.79
N PRO A 289 -18.20 6.58 -11.07
CA PRO A 289 -16.94 7.00 -11.68
C PRO A 289 -16.33 5.94 -12.60
N VAL A 290 -16.68 4.67 -12.41
CA VAL A 290 -16.13 3.52 -13.15
C VAL A 290 -17.26 2.59 -13.61
N THR A 291 -16.93 1.68 -14.52
CA THR A 291 -17.81 0.60 -14.96
C THR A 291 -17.73 -0.61 -14.01
N GLU A 292 -18.67 -1.54 -14.14
CA GLU A 292 -18.71 -2.77 -13.32
C GLU A 292 -17.42 -3.59 -13.44
N ASP A 293 -16.82 -3.65 -14.62
CA ASP A 293 -15.56 -4.38 -14.86
C ASP A 293 -14.37 -3.77 -14.09
N HIS A 294 -14.41 -2.48 -13.82
CA HIS A 294 -13.37 -1.73 -13.12
C HIS A 294 -13.69 -1.50 -11.63
N ALA A 295 -14.87 -1.92 -11.18
CA ALA A 295 -15.30 -1.77 -9.80
C ALA A 295 -14.58 -2.67 -8.78
N PRO A 296 -14.17 -3.92 -9.11
CA PRO A 296 -13.60 -4.84 -8.13
C PRO A 296 -12.38 -4.31 -7.41
N VAL A 297 -12.22 -4.71 -6.14
CA VAL A 297 -11.08 -4.33 -5.29
C VAL A 297 -9.99 -5.39 -5.38
N ALA A 298 -8.78 -4.99 -5.80
CA ALA A 298 -7.63 -5.88 -5.84
C ALA A 298 -7.09 -6.15 -4.42
N LEU A 299 -7.03 -7.43 -4.05
CA LEU A 299 -6.52 -7.87 -2.74
C LEU A 299 -5.06 -8.30 -2.80
N ALA A 300 -4.63 -8.94 -3.87
CA ALA A 300 -3.24 -9.29 -4.14
C ALA A 300 -3.03 -9.59 -5.62
N ARG A 301 -1.81 -9.38 -6.09
CA ARG A 301 -1.32 -9.94 -7.36
C ARG A 301 -0.72 -11.30 -7.06
N LEU A 302 -1.02 -12.28 -7.92
CA LEU A 302 -0.56 -13.65 -7.80
C LEU A 302 0.42 -13.95 -8.93
N THR A 303 1.50 -14.62 -8.61
CA THR A 303 2.32 -15.35 -9.59
C THR A 303 2.13 -16.83 -9.28
N VAL A 304 1.52 -17.56 -10.21
CA VAL A 304 1.16 -18.98 -10.04
C VAL A 304 1.98 -19.81 -11.01
N GLU A 305 2.76 -20.74 -10.47
CA GLU A 305 3.47 -21.76 -11.27
C GLU A 305 2.63 -23.04 -11.33
N VAL A 306 2.25 -23.39 -12.55
CA VAL A 306 1.32 -24.49 -12.83
C VAL A 306 2.01 -25.52 -13.72
N THR A 307 1.89 -26.79 -13.35
CA THR A 307 2.30 -27.91 -14.21
C THR A 307 1.05 -28.65 -14.70
N GLU A 308 0.90 -28.74 -16.00
CA GLU A 308 -0.10 -29.53 -16.68
C GLU A 308 0.49 -30.91 -17.03
N TYR A 309 -0.16 -31.96 -16.62
CA TYR A 309 0.23 -33.33 -16.89
C TYR A 309 -1.02 -34.21 -17.09
N ASP A 310 -1.18 -34.79 -18.28
CA ASP A 310 -2.23 -35.77 -18.62
C ASP A 310 -3.64 -35.40 -18.07
N ARG A 311 -4.12 -34.19 -18.39
CA ARG A 311 -5.39 -33.59 -17.90
C ARG A 311 -5.44 -33.25 -16.40
N CYS A 312 -4.33 -33.46 -15.68
CA CYS A 312 -4.21 -33.01 -14.30
C CYS A 312 -3.46 -31.69 -14.25
N VAL A 313 -3.93 -30.79 -13.40
CA VAL A 313 -3.30 -29.50 -13.14
C VAL A 313 -2.78 -29.52 -11.73
N ARG A 314 -1.51 -29.19 -11.56
CA ARG A 314 -0.85 -29.11 -10.27
C ARG A 314 -0.28 -27.71 -10.06
N ILE A 315 -0.54 -27.16 -8.89
CA ILE A 315 0.02 -25.88 -8.46
C ILE A 315 1.37 -26.16 -7.77
N GLU A 316 2.46 -25.71 -8.38
CA GLU A 316 3.80 -25.90 -7.82
C GLU A 316 4.14 -24.79 -6.82
N GLU A 317 3.99 -23.54 -7.24
CA GLU A 317 4.29 -22.38 -6.41
C GLU A 317 3.23 -21.28 -6.59
N VAL A 318 2.92 -20.59 -5.50
CA VAL A 318 2.08 -19.40 -5.51
C VAL A 318 2.74 -18.32 -4.67
N ARG A 319 2.95 -17.19 -5.28
CA ARG A 319 3.41 -15.96 -4.61
C ARG A 319 2.29 -14.95 -4.67
N ALA A 320 1.89 -14.45 -3.51
CA ALA A 320 0.89 -13.40 -3.39
C ALA A 320 1.57 -12.09 -2.97
N ASP A 321 1.43 -11.07 -3.79
CA ASP A 321 1.95 -9.72 -3.54
C ASP A 321 0.79 -8.80 -3.15
N PRO A 322 0.65 -8.42 -1.87
CA PRO A 322 -0.40 -7.53 -1.40
C PRO A 322 -0.12 -6.05 -1.67
N SER A 323 1.01 -5.68 -2.25
CA SER A 323 1.40 -4.28 -2.51
C SER A 323 0.48 -3.56 -3.50
N VAL A 324 -0.28 -4.31 -4.28
CA VAL A 324 -1.30 -3.78 -5.21
C VAL A 324 -2.58 -3.31 -4.52
N ARG A 325 -2.71 -3.63 -3.23
CA ARG A 325 -3.89 -3.32 -2.44
C ARG A 325 -3.97 -1.82 -2.15
N THR A 326 -5.11 -1.23 -2.45
CA THR A 326 -5.45 0.12 -2.02
C THR A 326 -6.18 0.07 -0.69
N ALA A 327 -5.86 0.98 0.23
CA ALA A 327 -6.56 1.14 1.50
C ALA A 327 -7.36 2.44 1.51
N VAL A 328 -8.57 2.39 2.04
CA VAL A 328 -9.35 3.59 2.37
C VAL A 328 -8.96 4.02 3.78
N LEU A 329 -8.30 5.18 3.88
CA LEU A 329 -7.78 5.68 5.14
C LEU A 329 -8.77 6.61 5.84
N PRO A 330 -8.89 6.56 7.18
CA PRO A 330 -9.62 7.56 7.96
C PRO A 330 -9.04 8.96 7.71
N ALA A 331 -9.90 9.97 7.68
CA ALA A 331 -9.47 11.36 7.48
C ALA A 331 -8.46 11.83 8.54
N THR A 332 -8.53 11.31 9.76
CA THR A 332 -7.56 11.57 10.82
C THR A 332 -6.16 11.07 10.47
N THR A 333 -6.05 9.85 9.94
CA THR A 333 -4.76 9.29 9.47
C THR A 333 -4.19 10.10 8.31
N VAL A 334 -5.05 10.54 7.37
CA VAL A 334 -4.62 11.44 6.27
C VAL A 334 -4.13 12.77 6.83
N GLN A 335 -4.82 13.33 7.83
CA GLN A 335 -4.41 14.56 8.50
C GLN A 335 -3.06 14.41 9.20
N GLU A 336 -2.84 13.32 9.92
CA GLU A 336 -1.56 13.01 10.56
C GLU A 336 -0.43 12.87 9.53
N LEU A 337 -0.70 12.17 8.41
CA LEU A 337 0.26 12.03 7.33
C LEU A 337 0.62 13.40 6.72
N VAL A 338 -0.36 14.26 6.45
CA VAL A 338 -0.12 15.61 5.94
C VAL A 338 0.68 16.43 6.94
N CYS A 339 0.36 16.37 8.24
CA CYS A 339 1.13 17.04 9.28
C CYS A 339 2.56 16.53 9.38
N ALA A 340 2.79 15.22 9.22
CA ALA A 340 4.13 14.63 9.25
C ALA A 340 4.97 15.00 8.00
N LEU A 341 4.33 15.12 6.85
CA LEU A 341 4.97 15.52 5.59
C LEU A 341 5.10 17.03 5.44
N ALA A 342 4.34 17.82 6.19
CA ALA A 342 4.33 19.27 6.09
C ALA A 342 5.72 19.91 6.21
N PRO A 343 6.63 19.49 7.10
CA PRO A 343 8.01 20.01 7.14
C PRO A 343 8.78 19.79 5.85
N GLY A 344 8.54 18.68 5.15
CA GLY A 344 9.17 18.36 3.87
C GLY A 344 8.47 19.03 2.68
N ILE A 345 7.13 19.14 2.70
CA ILE A 345 6.31 19.74 1.62
C ILE A 345 6.35 21.26 1.70
N ILE A 346 6.22 21.81 2.90
CA ILE A 346 6.24 23.26 3.14
C ILE A 346 7.69 23.74 3.00
N GLY A 347 8.64 22.80 2.83
CA GLY A 347 10.06 23.01 2.96
C GLY A 347 10.18 24.01 4.06
N ALA A 348 10.31 23.68 5.28
CA ALA A 348 10.21 24.60 6.39
C ALA A 348 10.25 26.00 5.82
N ALA A 349 9.31 26.92 6.11
CA ALA A 349 9.52 28.29 5.70
C ALA A 349 10.90 28.59 6.23
N ALA A 350 11.84 28.06 5.53
CA ALA A 350 13.21 27.96 5.90
C ALA A 350 13.60 29.40 5.84
N GLU A 351 13.80 29.94 6.95
CA GLU A 351 14.95 30.79 7.08
C GLU A 351 15.96 30.14 6.17
N ALA A 352 16.32 30.85 5.11
CA ALA A 352 17.07 30.29 3.99
C ALA A 352 18.26 29.55 4.61
N ASP A 353 18.38 28.25 4.34
CA ASP A 353 19.49 27.47 4.92
C ASP A 353 20.76 28.26 4.71
N ALA A 354 21.38 28.71 5.78
CA ALA A 354 22.59 29.52 5.71
C ALA A 354 23.75 28.74 5.06
N GLY A 355 23.50 27.45 4.72
CA GLY A 355 24.46 26.59 4.04
C GLY A 355 25.61 26.16 4.94
N GLY A 356 25.43 26.17 6.23
CA GLY A 356 26.40 25.68 7.20
C GLY A 356 26.79 24.22 6.99
N PRO A 357 28.02 23.82 7.36
CA PRO A 357 28.49 22.45 7.24
C PRO A 357 27.62 21.51 8.09
N ARG A 358 27.42 20.27 7.63
CA ARG A 358 26.64 19.24 8.29
C ARG A 358 27.47 17.97 8.45
N LEU A 359 27.23 17.23 9.50
CA LEU A 359 27.86 15.93 9.71
C LEU A 359 27.23 14.88 8.80
N ILE A 360 28.03 14.17 8.03
CA ILE A 360 27.64 13.00 7.24
C ILE A 360 27.62 11.79 8.18
N ARG A 361 26.43 11.31 8.53
CA ARG A 361 26.23 10.29 9.57
C ARG A 361 27.05 9.03 9.35
N ASP A 362 27.06 8.51 8.11
CA ASP A 362 27.72 7.26 7.77
C ASP A 362 29.24 7.36 7.66
N SER A 363 29.79 8.57 7.78
CA SER A 363 31.25 8.81 7.80
C SER A 363 31.89 8.65 9.17
N LEU A 364 31.09 8.48 10.23
CA LEU A 364 31.58 8.45 11.61
C LEU A 364 32.31 7.13 11.88
N ALA A 365 33.59 7.22 12.16
CA ALA A 365 34.46 6.06 12.35
C ALA A 365 35.40 6.25 13.56
N TRP A 366 35.57 5.19 14.33
CA TRP A 366 36.49 5.13 15.45
C TRP A 366 37.79 4.42 15.11
N SER A 367 38.88 4.87 15.69
CA SER A 367 40.16 4.12 15.68
C SER A 367 39.96 2.77 16.36
N ARG A 368 40.87 1.82 16.09
CA ARG A 368 40.83 0.48 16.71
C ARG A 368 40.87 0.51 18.25
N GLU A 369 41.54 1.50 18.80
CA GLU A 369 41.70 1.72 20.26
C GLU A 369 40.59 2.57 20.84
N HIS A 370 39.67 3.08 20.00
CA HIS A 370 38.57 3.96 20.37
C HIS A 370 39.03 5.29 21.07
N THR A 371 40.22 5.75 20.78
CA THR A 371 40.77 7.03 21.27
C THR A 371 40.73 8.16 20.24
N VAL A 372 40.44 7.82 18.99
CA VAL A 372 40.27 8.80 17.91
C VAL A 372 38.95 8.56 17.20
N LEU A 373 38.11 9.58 17.16
CA LEU A 373 36.91 9.63 16.36
C LEU A 373 37.20 10.44 15.08
N SER A 374 36.73 9.97 13.93
CA SER A 374 36.78 10.73 12.67
C SER A 374 35.38 10.78 12.03
N PHE A 375 35.09 11.90 11.37
CA PHE A 375 33.87 12.06 10.58
C PHE A 375 34.09 13.06 9.43
N GLU A 376 33.20 13.04 8.44
CA GLU A 376 33.18 13.95 7.32
C GLU A 376 32.04 14.95 7.41
N VAL A 377 32.21 16.11 6.78
CA VAL A 377 31.21 17.17 6.74
C VAL A 377 30.92 17.59 5.29
N THR A 378 29.71 18.07 5.07
CA THR A 378 29.19 18.40 3.73
C THR A 378 29.84 19.67 3.11
N ALA A 379 30.43 20.51 3.94
CA ALA A 379 31.12 21.73 3.50
C ALA A 379 32.35 21.99 4.38
N PRO A 380 33.39 22.65 3.85
CA PRO A 380 34.64 22.89 4.58
C PRO A 380 34.44 23.68 5.88
N LEU A 381 34.98 23.18 6.98
CA LEU A 381 35.04 23.89 8.25
C LEU A 381 36.14 24.99 8.25
N ALA A 382 35.86 26.06 8.96
CA ALA A 382 36.86 27.06 9.29
C ALA A 382 37.78 26.49 10.39
N ALA A 383 39.05 26.31 10.09
CA ALA A 383 40.01 25.66 10.98
C ALA A 383 40.08 26.30 12.37
N GLY A 384 39.89 27.61 12.49
CA GLY A 384 39.89 28.34 13.74
C GLY A 384 38.63 28.20 14.59
N SER A 385 37.54 27.54 14.07
CA SER A 385 36.29 27.30 14.82
C SER A 385 36.24 25.93 15.47
N ALA A 386 37.17 25.03 15.13
CA ALA A 386 37.18 23.66 15.65
C ALA A 386 37.91 23.58 16.99
N GLU A 387 37.28 24.09 18.03
CA GLU A 387 37.78 24.02 19.41
C GLU A 387 37.17 22.80 20.14
N PRO A 388 37.90 22.22 21.14
CA PRO A 388 37.41 21.04 21.88
C PRO A 388 36.00 21.19 22.44
N GLU A 389 35.62 22.39 22.87
CA GLU A 389 34.31 22.70 23.44
C GLU A 389 33.17 22.63 22.40
N GLY A 390 33.49 22.65 21.11
CA GLY A 390 32.54 22.52 20.01
C GLY A 390 32.09 21.09 19.75
N ILE A 391 32.78 20.10 20.33
CA ILE A 391 32.42 18.66 20.21
C ILE A 391 32.37 18.05 21.60
N GLU A 392 31.20 17.49 21.95
CA GLU A 392 30.94 16.85 23.22
C GLU A 392 30.80 15.33 23.00
N ILE A 393 31.57 14.55 23.74
CA ILE A 393 31.50 13.12 23.75
C ILE A 393 31.07 12.65 25.14
N THR A 394 30.01 11.85 25.19
CA THR A 394 29.48 11.29 26.44
C THR A 394 29.21 9.82 26.28
N SER A 395 29.42 9.02 27.33
CA SER A 395 29.14 7.60 27.33
C SER A 395 28.13 7.23 28.43
N LEU A 396 27.22 6.30 28.12
CA LEU A 396 26.10 5.91 28.98
C LEU A 396 26.48 4.81 29.97
N SER A 397 26.45 5.11 31.26
CA SER A 397 26.65 4.14 32.33
C SER A 397 25.46 3.18 32.43
N GLY A 398 25.69 1.90 32.28
CA GLY A 398 24.69 0.84 32.50
C GLY A 398 24.16 0.69 33.93
N SER A 399 24.78 1.40 34.91
CA SER A 399 24.40 1.34 36.30
C SER A 399 23.38 2.41 36.74
N GLY A 400 22.70 3.06 35.79
CA GLY A 400 21.70 4.08 36.11
C GLY A 400 22.23 5.46 36.50
N ARG A 401 23.54 5.68 36.39
CA ARG A 401 24.19 6.97 36.70
C ARG A 401 24.09 7.99 35.55
N GLY A 402 23.44 7.63 34.46
CA GLY A 402 23.28 8.52 33.29
C GLY A 402 24.52 8.62 32.42
N TRP A 403 24.67 9.73 31.71
CA TRP A 403 25.76 9.99 30.78
C TRP A 403 26.97 10.57 31.51
N ALA A 404 28.14 9.97 31.27
CA ALA A 404 29.42 10.48 31.71
C ALA A 404 30.12 11.22 30.57
N THR A 405 30.76 12.33 30.85
CA THR A 405 31.54 13.08 29.86
C THR A 405 32.89 12.42 29.66
N ASP A 406 33.27 12.22 28.42
CA ASP A 406 34.59 11.73 28.01
C ASP A 406 35.39 12.94 27.48
N GLU A 407 36.62 13.18 28.00
CA GLU A 407 37.38 14.36 27.70
C GLU A 407 37.98 14.33 26.28
N VAL A 408 37.76 15.43 25.54
CA VAL A 408 38.30 15.67 24.22
C VAL A 408 39.66 16.37 24.39
N ALA A 409 40.74 15.69 24.02
CA ALA A 409 42.12 16.21 24.08
C ALA A 409 42.42 17.24 22.99
N GLY A 410 41.81 17.06 21.82
CA GLY A 410 42.00 17.96 20.71
C GLY A 410 41.19 17.64 19.48
N ILE A 411 41.10 18.62 18.56
CA ILE A 411 40.43 18.48 17.27
C ILE A 411 41.37 18.85 16.16
N ARG A 412 41.40 18.04 15.12
CA ARG A 412 42.18 18.28 13.90
C ARG A 412 41.28 18.27 12.69
N VAL A 413 41.31 19.35 11.92
CA VAL A 413 40.60 19.48 10.66
C VAL A 413 41.57 19.25 9.52
N SER A 414 41.17 18.46 8.51
CA SER A 414 42.00 18.25 7.31
C SER A 414 42.23 19.55 6.52
N ALA A 415 43.24 19.59 5.68
CA ALA A 415 43.61 20.80 4.91
C ALA A 415 42.49 21.30 3.98
N ASP A 416 41.67 20.38 3.46
CA ASP A 416 40.47 20.66 2.67
C ASP A 416 39.25 21.10 3.53
N GLY A 417 39.33 20.93 4.85
CA GLY A 417 38.28 21.30 5.78
C GLY A 417 37.10 20.29 5.87
N LEU A 418 37.16 19.19 5.14
CA LEU A 418 36.03 18.25 5.00
C LEU A 418 36.08 17.09 5.99
N ARG A 419 37.20 16.80 6.60
CA ARG A 419 37.36 15.71 7.56
C ARG A 419 37.84 16.23 8.91
N VAL A 420 37.15 15.77 9.95
CA VAL A 420 37.44 16.11 11.35
C VAL A 420 37.95 14.86 12.06
N LYS A 421 39.03 15.03 12.85
CA LYS A 421 39.51 14.01 13.80
C LYS A 421 39.49 14.58 15.19
N VAL A 422 38.88 13.85 16.10
CA VAL A 422 38.73 14.20 17.52
C VAL A 422 39.58 13.22 18.30
N ASP A 423 40.59 13.72 18.99
CA ASP A 423 41.44 12.93 19.86
C ASP A 423 40.90 12.99 21.30
N LEU A 424 40.75 11.85 21.93
CA LEU A 424 40.34 11.73 23.34
C LEU A 424 41.57 11.40 24.19
N ASP A 425 41.58 11.88 25.42
CA ASP A 425 42.65 11.54 26.39
C ASP A 425 42.61 10.04 26.73
N GLN A 426 41.42 9.48 26.81
CA GLN A 426 41.21 8.08 27.08
C GLN A 426 40.03 7.54 26.23
N ARG A 427 39.95 6.24 26.11
CA ARG A 427 38.79 5.55 25.53
C ARG A 427 37.52 5.93 26.30
N PRO A 428 36.33 6.06 25.62
CA PRO A 428 35.08 6.27 26.31
C PRO A 428 34.81 5.25 27.42
N ALA A 429 34.32 5.73 28.55
CA ALA A 429 34.16 4.93 29.76
C ALA A 429 33.15 3.77 29.55
N TYR A 430 32.17 3.92 28.66
CA TYR A 430 31.13 2.95 28.41
C TYR A 430 30.92 2.72 26.91
N GLU A 431 30.25 1.60 26.57
CA GLU A 431 30.07 1.13 25.19
C GLU A 431 29.10 1.96 24.36
N THR A 432 28.04 2.51 24.98
CA THR A 432 27.11 3.39 24.29
C THR A 432 27.61 4.83 24.37
N VAL A 433 28.05 5.36 23.23
CA VAL A 433 28.67 6.68 23.14
C VAL A 433 27.78 7.62 22.32
N ARG A 434 27.60 8.83 22.84
CA ARG A 434 26.92 9.91 22.15
C ARG A 434 27.94 10.97 21.77
N VAL A 435 27.95 11.32 20.50
CA VAL A 435 28.74 12.40 19.92
C VAL A 435 27.80 13.54 19.59
N ARG A 436 28.09 14.73 20.11
CA ARG A 436 27.38 15.96 19.82
C ARG A 436 28.35 16.96 19.19
N VAL A 437 28.10 17.37 17.98
CA VAL A 437 28.82 18.45 17.29
C VAL A 437 27.93 19.67 17.34
N ARG A 438 28.45 20.74 17.95
CA ARG A 438 27.68 21.95 18.23
C ARG A 438 27.56 22.86 17.02
N GLY A 439 26.35 23.20 16.67
CA GLY A 439 25.98 24.29 15.76
C GLY A 439 25.32 25.45 16.52
N THR A 440 25.05 25.26 17.82
CA THR A 440 24.40 26.24 18.69
C THR A 440 25.22 26.50 19.95
N GLY A 441 24.90 27.58 20.69
CA GLY A 441 25.54 27.93 21.95
C GLY A 441 26.82 28.76 21.77
N PRO A 442 27.65 28.88 22.83
CA PRO A 442 28.70 29.88 22.89
C PRO A 442 29.91 29.59 21.99
N LYS A 443 30.12 28.34 21.58
CA LYS A 443 31.28 27.94 20.73
C LYS A 443 30.85 26.90 19.69
N PRO A 444 29.99 27.28 18.71
CA PRO A 444 29.64 26.40 17.62
C PRO A 444 30.77 26.29 16.61
N LEU A 445 30.81 25.20 15.85
CA LEU A 445 31.66 25.08 14.69
C LEU A 445 31.11 25.96 13.56
N TYR A 446 31.99 26.50 12.73
CA TYR A 446 31.63 27.33 11.57
C TYR A 446 32.18 26.77 10.26
N GLY A 447 31.43 26.98 9.21
CA GLY A 447 31.90 26.76 7.83
C GLY A 447 32.91 27.82 7.39
N ARG A 448 33.72 27.47 6.37
CA ARG A 448 34.68 28.39 5.78
C ARG A 448 33.99 29.34 4.80
N HIS A 449 33.15 28.78 3.94
CA HIS A 449 32.38 29.51 2.92
C HIS A 449 31.09 28.72 2.62
N PRO A 450 29.89 29.24 2.97
CA PRO A 450 29.66 30.47 3.73
C PRO A 450 30.16 30.36 5.16
N HIS A 451 30.47 31.51 5.78
CA HIS A 451 30.81 31.56 7.21
C HIS A 451 29.49 31.49 8.02
N ALA A 452 28.96 30.29 8.07
CA ALA A 452 27.70 29.98 8.75
C ALA A 452 27.94 28.93 9.85
N PRO A 453 27.17 28.95 10.94
CA PRO A 453 27.28 27.94 11.99
C PRO A 453 26.99 26.54 11.47
N PHE A 454 27.54 25.56 12.14
CA PHE A 454 27.31 24.14 11.83
C PHE A 454 25.82 23.81 11.89
N ALA A 455 25.29 23.13 10.86
CA ALA A 455 23.85 22.99 10.64
C ALA A 455 23.31 21.57 10.93
N GLY A 456 23.95 20.83 11.81
CA GLY A 456 23.46 19.52 12.28
C GLY A 456 23.86 18.34 11.39
N LEU A 457 22.95 17.37 11.27
CA LEU A 457 23.16 16.19 10.44
C LEU A 457 22.77 16.48 8.98
N GLU A 458 23.41 15.78 8.05
CA GLU A 458 22.99 15.74 6.64
C GLU A 458 21.51 15.33 6.55
N GLY A 459 20.74 16.06 5.75
CA GLY A 459 19.26 15.85 5.64
C GLY A 459 18.45 16.39 6.82
N GLY A 460 19.09 17.01 7.83
CA GLY A 460 18.41 17.65 8.95
C GLY A 460 17.82 19.03 8.62
N PRO A 461 17.13 19.68 9.59
CA PRO A 461 16.53 20.99 9.39
C PRO A 461 17.58 22.05 9.02
N PRO A 462 17.21 23.10 8.26
CA PRO A 462 18.11 24.16 7.88
C PRO A 462 18.63 24.92 9.11
N GLY A 463 19.90 25.30 9.08
CA GLY A 463 20.48 26.25 10.03
C GLY A 463 20.25 27.68 9.59
N THR A 464 20.17 28.62 10.55
CA THR A 464 20.06 30.06 10.27
C THR A 464 21.46 30.71 10.16
N ALA A 465 21.53 31.98 9.72
CA ALA A 465 22.76 32.70 9.66
C ALA A 465 23.38 32.96 11.05
N ASP A 466 22.54 33.05 12.06
CA ASP A 466 22.95 33.37 13.43
C ASP A 466 23.06 32.15 14.35
N GLU A 467 22.23 31.14 14.10
CA GLU A 467 22.17 29.88 14.87
C GLU A 467 22.17 28.68 13.92
N GLY A 468 23.02 27.70 14.21
CA GLY A 468 23.01 26.42 13.51
C GLY A 468 22.09 25.37 14.17
N ASN A 469 22.44 24.12 13.93
CA ASN A 469 21.84 22.97 14.61
C ASN A 469 22.95 22.05 15.10
N ASP A 470 22.73 21.42 16.26
CA ASP A 470 23.64 20.41 16.76
C ASP A 470 23.44 19.07 16.02
N ALA A 471 24.53 18.42 15.64
CA ALA A 471 24.48 17.03 15.23
C ALA A 471 24.65 16.14 16.46
N VAL A 472 23.69 15.24 16.69
CA VAL A 472 23.76 14.25 17.77
C VAL A 472 23.67 12.85 17.18
N VAL A 473 24.74 12.06 17.39
CA VAL A 473 24.80 10.67 16.91
C VAL A 473 25.13 9.78 18.10
N THR A 474 24.40 8.70 18.26
CA THR A 474 24.67 7.68 19.29
C THR A 474 25.15 6.42 18.59
N VAL A 475 26.29 5.90 19.01
CA VAL A 475 26.93 4.70 18.48
C VAL A 475 27.21 3.70 19.61
N HIS A 476 27.30 2.43 19.26
CA HIS A 476 27.68 1.39 20.20
C HIS A 476 29.09 0.88 19.84
N LEU A 477 30.03 1.02 20.76
CA LEU A 477 31.39 0.54 20.58
C LEU A 477 31.48 -0.93 21.05
N PRO A 478 32.07 -1.82 20.24
CA PRO A 478 32.22 -3.22 20.66
C PRO A 478 33.16 -3.34 21.85
N ARG A 479 32.85 -4.28 22.74
CA ARG A 479 33.76 -4.65 23.84
C ARG A 479 35.07 -5.13 23.29
N GLN A 480 36.18 -4.52 23.71
CA GLN A 480 37.48 -5.14 23.48
C GLN A 480 37.57 -6.42 24.35
N ALA A 481 37.90 -7.52 23.71
CA ALA A 481 38.27 -8.74 24.46
C ALA A 481 39.43 -8.38 25.40
N ALA A 482 39.28 -8.71 26.69
CA ALA A 482 40.37 -8.51 27.65
C ALA A 482 41.66 -9.16 27.11
N PRO A 483 42.83 -8.47 27.21
CA PRO A 483 44.09 -9.08 26.80
C PRO A 483 44.26 -10.41 27.57
N GLY A 484 44.45 -11.48 26.82
CA GLY A 484 44.37 -12.88 27.26
C GLY A 484 45.03 -13.16 28.60
N GLY A 485 44.21 -13.62 29.54
CA GLY A 485 44.72 -14.38 30.67
C GLY A 485 45.41 -15.65 30.16
N PRO A 486 46.41 -16.19 30.89
CA PRO A 486 47.25 -17.29 30.44
C PRO A 486 46.37 -18.53 30.14
N ARG A 487 46.54 -19.09 28.94
CA ARG A 487 46.01 -20.41 28.64
C ARG A 487 46.60 -21.40 29.66
N ASN A 488 45.78 -21.88 30.55
CA ASN A 488 46.12 -23.10 31.26
C ASN A 488 45.97 -24.28 30.30
N ASP A 489 47.06 -24.63 29.61
CA ASP A 489 47.26 -25.93 29.06
C ASP A 489 47.63 -26.84 30.25
N ALA A 490 46.66 -27.59 30.74
CA ALA A 490 46.94 -28.73 31.61
C ALA A 490 45.84 -29.78 31.47
N GLN A 491 46.24 -30.88 30.78
CA GLN A 491 45.75 -32.25 30.84
C GLN A 491 44.33 -32.57 30.39
#